data_9d05db3f590bf2a1045ac1ddf2ac1c48
#
_entry.id   9d05db3f590bf2a1045ac1ddf2ac1c48
#
_cell.length_a   1.000
_cell.length_b   1.000
_cell.length_c   1.000
_cell.angle_alpha   90.00
_cell.angle_beta   90.00
_cell.angle_gamma   90.00
#
_symmetry.space_group_name_H-M   'P 1'
#
loop_
_entity.id
_entity.type
_entity.pdbx_description
1 polymer ?
#
loop_
_entity_poly.entity_id
_entity_poly.type
_entity_poly.pdbx_seq_one_letter_code
_entity_poly.pdbx_strand_id
1 'polypeptide(L)'
;MKGDSELKSVSYKLIVPLKIQAYERLVLYIERIQFPVLVKRVFHPGISRNDFQFSILQNVQDEFEHNLAQRLYVSESTWQLILMAKEEVLQNVNAVFNDNPDADIAMIAQKIASFENPMGEKAVVNIKNEFNSL
;
A
#
# COMPACT_ATOMS: atom_id res chain seq x y z
N MET A 1 -5.97 -33.03 -24.18
CA MET A 1 -7.18 -33.07 -25.03
C MET A 1 -7.59 -31.67 -25.42
N LYS A 2 -8.14 -31.53 -26.62
CA LYS A 2 -8.54 -30.22 -27.18
C LYS A 2 -9.52 -29.46 -26.28
N GLY A 3 -10.56 -30.14 -25.72
CA GLY A 3 -11.56 -29.51 -24.87
C GLY A 3 -10.98 -28.87 -23.63
N ASP A 4 -10.00 -29.50 -22.96
CA ASP A 4 -9.36 -28.96 -21.76
C ASP A 4 -8.50 -27.75 -22.07
N SER A 5 -7.80 -27.76 -23.21
CA SER A 5 -6.98 -26.62 -23.66
C SER A 5 -7.86 -25.42 -24.02
N GLU A 6 -9.00 -25.65 -24.65
CA GLU A 6 -9.96 -24.59 -24.99
C GLU A 6 -10.56 -23.97 -23.74
N LEU A 7 -10.94 -24.78 -22.75
CA LEU A 7 -11.47 -24.30 -21.46
C LEU A 7 -10.45 -23.50 -20.69
N LYS A 8 -9.20 -23.94 -20.64
CA LYS A 8 -8.11 -23.21 -20.00
C LYS A 8 -7.84 -21.86 -20.68
N SER A 9 -7.87 -21.84 -22.02
CA SER A 9 -7.70 -20.62 -22.80
C SER A 9 -8.82 -19.62 -22.54
N VAL A 10 -10.08 -20.06 -22.47
CA VAL A 10 -11.22 -19.19 -22.15
C VAL A 10 -11.10 -18.67 -20.72
N SER A 11 -10.77 -19.53 -19.75
CA SER A 11 -10.58 -19.14 -18.35
C SER A 11 -9.46 -18.10 -18.21
N TYR A 12 -8.35 -18.31 -18.92
CA TYR A 12 -7.23 -17.35 -18.91
C TYR A 12 -7.65 -15.97 -19.44
N LYS A 13 -8.41 -15.95 -20.55
CA LYS A 13 -8.92 -14.70 -21.14
C LYS A 13 -9.86 -13.95 -20.20
N LEU A 14 -10.61 -14.66 -19.37
CA LEU A 14 -11.50 -14.06 -18.38
C LEU A 14 -10.75 -13.54 -17.15
N ILE A 15 -9.65 -14.19 -16.77
CA ILE A 15 -8.87 -13.87 -15.57
C ILE A 15 -7.86 -12.74 -15.81
N VAL A 16 -7.26 -12.65 -17.00
CA VAL A 16 -6.24 -11.65 -17.28
C VAL A 16 -6.71 -10.21 -17.01
N PRO A 17 -7.91 -9.79 -17.48
CA PRO A 17 -8.40 -8.45 -17.15
C PRO A 17 -8.55 -8.22 -15.64
N LEU A 18 -8.94 -9.23 -14.88
CA LEU A 18 -9.07 -9.14 -13.42
C LEU A 18 -7.69 -8.99 -12.76
N LYS A 19 -6.68 -9.68 -13.27
CA LYS A 19 -5.29 -9.54 -12.80
C LYS A 19 -4.76 -8.14 -13.08
N ILE A 20 -4.97 -7.62 -14.28
CA ILE A 20 -4.53 -6.27 -14.64
C ILE A 20 -5.19 -5.24 -13.73
N GLN A 21 -6.48 -5.36 -13.46
CA GLN A 21 -7.19 -4.48 -12.55
C GLN A 21 -6.60 -4.57 -11.13
N ALA A 22 -6.30 -5.77 -10.66
CA ALA A 22 -5.68 -5.97 -9.35
C ALA A 22 -4.32 -5.31 -9.26
N TYR A 23 -3.48 -5.45 -10.30
CA TYR A 23 -2.16 -4.82 -10.34
C TYR A 23 -2.27 -3.30 -10.27
N GLU A 24 -3.17 -2.71 -11.03
CA GLU A 24 -3.40 -1.26 -11.01
C GLU A 24 -3.84 -0.79 -9.62
N ARG A 25 -4.77 -1.50 -9.00
CA ARG A 25 -5.27 -1.18 -7.66
C ARG A 25 -4.19 -1.28 -6.59
N LEU A 26 -3.32 -2.28 -6.68
CA LEU A 26 -2.26 -2.47 -5.70
C LEU A 26 -1.14 -1.44 -5.87
N VAL A 27 -0.80 -1.06 -7.10
CA VAL A 27 0.14 0.04 -7.32
C VAL A 27 -0.45 1.33 -6.74
N LEU A 28 -1.73 1.60 -6.99
CA LEU A 28 -2.40 2.77 -6.44
C LEU A 28 -2.40 2.73 -4.90
N TYR A 29 -2.65 1.57 -4.31
CA TYR A 29 -2.58 1.38 -2.86
C TYR A 29 -1.21 1.81 -2.31
N ILE A 30 -0.11 1.32 -2.91
CA ILE A 30 1.25 1.67 -2.49
C ILE A 30 1.49 3.18 -2.60
N GLU A 31 1.03 3.81 -3.69
CA GLU A 31 1.14 5.25 -3.87
C GLU A 31 0.35 6.03 -2.80
N ARG A 32 -0.82 5.55 -2.44
CA ARG A 32 -1.70 6.22 -1.48
C ARG A 32 -1.22 6.14 -0.03
N ILE A 33 -0.36 5.17 0.29
CA ILE A 33 0.23 5.05 1.63
C ILE A 33 1.66 5.61 1.71
N GLN A 34 2.13 6.30 0.68
CA GLN A 34 3.41 7.01 0.76
C GLN A 34 3.33 8.08 1.85
N PHE A 35 4.42 8.24 2.60
CA PHE A 35 4.44 9.14 3.75
C PHE A 35 4.01 10.57 3.41
N PRO A 36 4.54 11.21 2.34
CA PRO A 36 4.09 12.56 1.99
C PRO A 36 2.61 12.63 1.64
N VAL A 37 2.09 11.60 0.99
CA VAL A 37 0.67 11.55 0.59
C VAL A 37 -0.24 11.43 1.80
N LEU A 38 0.13 10.59 2.78
CA LEU A 38 -0.62 10.44 4.03
C LEU A 38 -0.66 11.74 4.82
N VAL A 39 0.50 12.39 4.98
CA VAL A 39 0.59 13.66 5.69
C VAL A 39 -0.29 14.71 5.02
N LYS A 40 -0.18 14.85 3.70
CA LYS A 40 -0.97 15.82 2.94
C LYS A 40 -2.48 15.59 3.08
N ARG A 41 -2.90 14.33 3.20
CA ARG A 41 -4.32 13.99 3.32
C ARG A 41 -4.87 14.26 4.71
N VAL A 42 -4.07 14.05 5.75
CA VAL A 42 -4.52 14.02 7.14
C VAL A 42 -4.20 15.29 7.90
N PHE A 43 -3.00 15.87 7.66
CA PHE A 43 -2.54 17.01 8.43
C PHE A 43 -3.32 18.28 8.08
N HIS A 44 -3.72 19.01 9.13
CA HIS A 44 -4.22 20.38 9.02
C HIS A 44 -3.81 21.16 10.27
N PRO A 45 -3.64 22.49 10.18
CA PRO A 45 -3.33 23.30 11.34
C PRO A 45 -4.40 23.12 12.43
N GLY A 46 -3.95 22.93 13.67
CA GLY A 46 -4.84 22.74 14.81
C GLY A 46 -5.24 21.31 15.09
N ILE A 47 -4.84 20.34 14.26
CA ILE A 47 -5.10 18.94 14.57
C ILE A 47 -4.36 18.54 15.86
N SER A 48 -5.03 17.78 16.75
CA SER A 48 -4.39 17.28 17.95
C SER A 48 -3.40 16.17 17.62
N ARG A 49 -2.43 15.97 18.50
CA ARG A 49 -1.44 14.90 18.36
C ARG A 49 -2.10 13.54 18.20
N ASN A 50 -3.05 13.24 19.08
CA ASN A 50 -3.74 11.96 19.08
C ASN A 50 -4.57 11.76 17.81
N ASP A 51 -5.28 12.79 17.37
CA ASP A 51 -6.08 12.73 16.16
C ASP A 51 -5.20 12.55 14.92
N PHE A 52 -4.05 13.22 14.87
CA PHE A 52 -3.11 13.09 13.75
C PHE A 52 -2.57 11.66 13.65
N GLN A 53 -2.06 11.12 14.75
CA GLN A 53 -1.54 9.75 14.78
C GLN A 53 -2.63 8.75 14.43
N PHE A 54 -3.78 8.84 15.07
CA PHE A 54 -4.91 7.94 14.81
C PHE A 54 -5.35 7.99 13.35
N SER A 55 -5.48 9.19 12.78
CA SER A 55 -5.98 9.36 11.42
C SER A 55 -5.01 8.80 10.37
N ILE A 56 -3.69 8.96 10.56
CA ILE A 56 -2.71 8.35 9.65
C ILE A 56 -2.84 6.83 9.69
N LEU A 57 -2.82 6.23 10.89
CA LEU A 57 -2.89 4.79 11.04
C LEU A 57 -4.20 4.23 10.48
N GLN A 58 -5.31 4.94 10.71
CA GLN A 58 -6.62 4.54 10.20
C GLN A 58 -6.67 4.61 8.68
N ASN A 59 -6.08 5.65 8.07
CA ASN A 59 -6.01 5.76 6.61
C ASN A 59 -5.27 4.59 5.99
N VAL A 60 -4.13 4.21 6.56
CA VAL A 60 -3.37 3.06 6.06
C VAL A 60 -4.19 1.78 6.15
N GLN A 61 -4.87 1.57 7.27
CA GLN A 61 -5.67 0.38 7.49
C GLN A 61 -6.89 0.32 6.56
N ASP A 62 -7.60 1.43 6.40
CA ASP A 62 -8.77 1.49 5.52
C ASP A 62 -8.40 1.22 4.07
N GLU A 63 -7.30 1.82 3.58
CA GLU A 63 -6.80 1.56 2.22
C GLU A 63 -6.44 0.09 2.03
N PHE A 64 -5.83 -0.52 3.04
CA PHE A 64 -5.48 -1.94 3.00
C PHE A 64 -6.74 -2.82 2.89
N GLU A 65 -7.73 -2.58 3.73
CA GLU A 65 -8.97 -3.35 3.75
C GLU A 65 -9.72 -3.26 2.42
N HIS A 66 -9.74 -2.08 1.80
CA HIS A 66 -10.36 -1.88 0.49
C HIS A 66 -9.69 -2.67 -0.63
N ASN A 67 -8.43 -3.09 -0.42
CA ASN A 67 -7.64 -3.79 -1.43
C ASN A 67 -7.33 -5.24 -1.06
N LEU A 68 -7.88 -5.73 0.05
CA LEU A 68 -7.56 -7.07 0.58
C LEU A 68 -7.88 -8.18 -0.42
N ALA A 69 -8.99 -8.08 -1.14
CA ALA A 69 -9.40 -9.08 -2.10
C ALA A 69 -8.47 -9.20 -3.32
N GLN A 70 -7.64 -8.21 -3.58
CA GLN A 70 -6.68 -8.24 -4.69
C GLN A 70 -5.60 -9.31 -4.47
N ARG A 71 -5.45 -9.79 -3.25
CA ARG A 71 -4.55 -10.90 -2.91
C ARG A 71 -4.79 -12.12 -3.80
N LEU A 72 -6.01 -12.34 -4.26
CA LEU A 72 -6.36 -13.49 -5.10
C LEU A 72 -5.61 -13.50 -6.44
N TYR A 73 -5.16 -12.36 -6.91
CA TYR A 73 -4.67 -12.18 -8.28
C TYR A 73 -3.15 -11.98 -8.37
N VAL A 74 -2.46 -11.93 -7.25
CA VAL A 74 -1.00 -11.73 -7.20
C VAL A 74 -0.32 -12.93 -6.57
N SER A 75 0.99 -13.07 -6.82
CA SER A 75 1.78 -14.10 -6.16
C SER A 75 1.88 -13.86 -4.66
N GLU A 76 2.12 -14.92 -3.91
CA GLU A 76 2.32 -14.81 -2.46
C GLU A 76 3.53 -13.94 -2.14
N SER A 77 4.62 -14.03 -2.90
CA SER A 77 5.80 -13.19 -2.69
C SER A 77 5.51 -11.71 -2.86
N THR A 78 4.71 -11.34 -3.85
CA THR A 78 4.27 -9.96 -4.05
C THR A 78 3.38 -9.50 -2.90
N TRP A 79 2.44 -10.34 -2.48
CA TRP A 79 1.55 -10.00 -1.37
C TRP A 79 2.34 -9.78 -0.08
N GLN A 80 3.36 -10.59 0.20
CA GLN A 80 4.22 -10.39 1.36
C GLN A 80 4.94 -9.05 1.33
N LEU A 81 5.41 -8.61 0.17
CA LEU A 81 6.02 -7.28 0.03
C LEU A 81 5.01 -6.16 0.29
N ILE A 82 3.76 -6.33 -0.12
CA ILE A 82 2.69 -5.37 0.17
C ILE A 82 2.44 -5.28 1.68
N LEU A 83 2.39 -6.43 2.37
CA LEU A 83 2.27 -6.45 3.83
C LEU A 83 3.45 -5.77 4.51
N MET A 84 4.66 -6.03 4.04
CA MET A 84 5.88 -5.40 4.58
C MET A 84 5.87 -3.89 4.35
N ALA A 85 5.41 -3.44 3.20
CA ALA A 85 5.27 -2.01 2.89
C ALA A 85 4.31 -1.33 3.87
N LYS A 86 3.17 -1.96 4.14
CA LYS A 86 2.20 -1.48 5.12
C LYS A 86 2.81 -1.39 6.52
N GLU A 87 3.47 -2.45 6.97
CA GLU A 87 4.10 -2.50 8.29
C GLU A 87 5.20 -1.44 8.44
N GLU A 88 5.99 -1.22 7.42
CA GLU A 88 7.02 -0.18 7.42
C GLU A 88 6.41 1.20 7.66
N VAL A 89 5.28 1.50 7.01
CA VAL A 89 4.59 2.77 7.23
C VAL A 89 4.09 2.88 8.66
N LEU A 90 3.40 1.86 9.17
CA LEU A 90 2.85 1.87 10.53
C LEU A 90 3.94 2.02 11.59
N GLN A 91 5.03 1.27 11.45
CA GLN A 91 6.14 1.29 12.40
C GLN A 91 6.85 2.63 12.40
N ASN A 92 7.14 3.20 11.23
CA ASN A 92 7.81 4.50 11.14
C ASN A 92 6.95 5.63 11.68
N VAL A 93 5.66 5.63 11.40
CA VAL A 93 4.74 6.64 11.96
C VAL A 93 4.73 6.54 13.48
N ASN A 94 4.54 5.37 14.04
CA ASN A 94 4.53 5.18 15.49
C ASN A 94 5.85 5.58 16.13
N ALA A 95 6.98 5.25 15.50
CA ALA A 95 8.30 5.60 16.02
C ALA A 95 8.50 7.13 16.10
N VAL A 96 8.06 7.86 15.09
CA VAL A 96 8.19 9.33 15.10
C VAL A 96 7.39 9.93 16.27
N PHE A 97 6.18 9.46 16.49
CA PHE A 97 5.39 9.95 17.62
C PHE A 97 6.01 9.57 18.96
N ASN A 98 6.48 8.34 19.10
CA ASN A 98 7.07 7.86 20.35
C ASN A 98 8.40 8.53 20.69
N ASP A 99 9.23 8.79 19.67
CA ASP A 99 10.56 9.36 19.84
C ASP A 99 10.56 10.88 20.00
N ASN A 100 9.43 11.53 19.74
CA ASN A 100 9.28 12.99 19.79
C ASN A 100 8.05 13.40 20.61
N PRO A 101 8.02 13.05 21.92
CA PRO A 101 6.81 13.26 22.73
C PRO A 101 6.45 14.73 22.93
N ASP A 102 7.43 15.63 22.88
CA ASP A 102 7.23 17.06 23.11
C ASP A 102 7.35 17.90 21.84
N ALA A 103 7.50 17.25 20.69
CA ALA A 103 7.64 17.96 19.43
C ALA A 103 6.32 18.57 18.97
N ASP A 104 6.44 19.71 18.29
CA ASP A 104 5.34 20.37 17.61
C ASP A 104 4.78 19.44 16.50
N ILE A 105 3.47 19.45 16.32
CA ILE A 105 2.79 18.59 15.34
C ILE A 105 3.28 18.87 13.92
N ALA A 106 3.53 20.13 13.58
CA ALA A 106 4.09 20.48 12.27
C ALA A 106 5.45 19.85 12.03
N MET A 107 6.29 19.77 13.06
CA MET A 107 7.58 19.10 13.00
C MET A 107 7.45 17.61 12.81
N ILE A 108 6.49 16.97 13.51
CA ILE A 108 6.20 15.54 13.34
C ILE A 108 5.73 15.29 11.91
N ALA A 109 4.84 16.11 11.37
CA ALA A 109 4.36 16.01 10.00
C ALA A 109 5.51 16.09 8.98
N GLN A 110 6.47 17.01 9.17
CA GLN A 110 7.64 17.11 8.31
C GLN A 110 8.53 15.88 8.40
N LYS A 111 8.74 15.34 9.59
CA LYS A 111 9.52 14.12 9.76
C LYS A 111 8.89 12.92 9.06
N ILE A 112 7.58 12.73 9.23
CA ILE A 112 6.87 11.65 8.57
C ILE A 112 6.96 11.81 7.05
N ALA A 113 6.73 13.01 6.55
CA ALA A 113 6.76 13.27 5.10
C ALA A 113 8.14 13.03 4.47
N SER A 114 9.21 13.00 5.27
CA SER A 114 10.57 12.77 4.78
C SER A 114 10.93 11.30 4.58
N PHE A 115 10.15 10.37 5.12
CA PHE A 115 10.47 8.95 5.00
C PHE A 115 10.21 8.42 3.59
N GLU A 116 11.01 7.42 3.22
CA GLU A 116 10.81 6.61 2.04
C GLU A 116 10.27 5.24 2.45
N ASN A 117 9.63 4.54 1.51
CA ASN A 117 9.12 3.19 1.73
C ASN A 117 9.76 2.21 0.75
N PRO A 118 10.99 1.72 1.04
CA PRO A 118 11.68 0.77 0.15
C PRO A 118 10.90 -0.52 -0.11
N MET A 119 10.14 -1.00 0.87
CA MET A 119 9.31 -2.20 0.67
C MET A 119 8.19 -1.93 -0.33
N GLY A 120 7.61 -0.73 -0.32
CA GLY A 120 6.62 -0.32 -1.32
C GLY A 120 7.22 -0.30 -2.72
N GLU A 121 8.43 0.20 -2.88
CA GLU A 121 9.13 0.21 -4.17
C GLU A 121 9.38 -1.22 -4.67
N LYS A 122 9.81 -2.12 -3.80
CA LYS A 122 10.00 -3.54 -4.13
C LYS A 122 8.68 -4.20 -4.54
N ALA A 123 7.60 -3.90 -3.84
CA ALA A 123 6.27 -4.41 -4.17
C ALA A 123 5.84 -3.97 -5.57
N VAL A 124 6.04 -2.70 -5.91
CA VAL A 124 5.71 -2.17 -7.24
C VAL A 124 6.53 -2.86 -8.32
N VAL A 125 7.83 -3.07 -8.10
CA VAL A 125 8.69 -3.80 -9.04
C VAL A 125 8.17 -5.22 -9.27
N ASN A 126 7.79 -5.93 -8.22
CA ASN A 126 7.24 -7.27 -8.34
C ASN A 126 5.91 -7.29 -9.09
N ILE A 127 5.03 -6.35 -8.81
CA ILE A 127 3.75 -6.22 -9.52
C ILE A 127 4.00 -5.99 -11.00
N LYS A 128 4.93 -5.09 -11.33
CA LYS A 128 5.30 -4.79 -12.72
C LYS A 128 5.86 -6.03 -13.43
N ASN A 129 6.68 -6.83 -12.73
CA ASN A 129 7.22 -8.07 -13.27
C ASN A 129 6.10 -9.09 -13.54
N GLU A 130 5.14 -9.22 -12.65
CA GLU A 130 3.97 -10.08 -12.86
C GLU A 130 3.16 -9.61 -14.07
N PHE A 131 2.91 -8.31 -14.16
CA PHE A 131 2.21 -7.72 -15.29
C PHE A 131 2.94 -8.03 -16.62
N ASN A 132 4.26 -7.87 -16.65
CA ASN A 132 5.04 -8.12 -17.85
C ASN A 132 5.12 -9.61 -18.24
N SER A 133 4.73 -10.49 -17.33
CA SER A 133 4.75 -11.95 -17.55
C SER A 133 3.38 -12.51 -17.97
N LEU A 134 2.38 -11.67 -18.10
CA LEU A 134 1.04 -12.10 -18.54
C LEU A 134 1.04 -12.61 -19.98
#